data_a794459fec4659ee1f5acce2015b1254
#
_entry.id   a794459fec4659ee1f5acce2015b1254
#
_cell.length_a   1.000
_cell.length_b   1.000
_cell.length_c   1.000
_cell.angle_alpha   90.00
_cell.angle_beta   90.00
_cell.angle_gamma   90.00
#
_symmetry.space_group_name_H-M   'P 1'
#
loop_
_entity.id
_entity.type
_entity.pdbx_description
1 polymer ?
#
loop_
_entity_poly.entity_id
_entity_poly.type
_entity_poly.pdbx_seq_one_letter_code
_entity_poly.pdbx_strand_id
1 'polypeptide(L)'
;MERFSRKLVLLLLLVIWQSSLGTNAALKDFSNVSTKSLSQNGYYKLPDGLMIQWGYVTGAATIKTIYLNSSFLNSDYIISGIGVYYNTSESVVIAPILVSKTTSSIRMCIRYSADSGGGGYSPWPYYWFAVGRWK
;
A
#
# COMPACT_ATOMS: atom_id res chain seq x y z
N MET A 1 29.08 45.35 -29.86
CA MET A 1 28.22 44.16 -29.94
C MET A 1 28.69 43.12 -28.93
N GLU A 2 28.05 43.10 -27.76
CA GLU A 2 28.47 42.19 -26.69
C GLU A 2 28.12 40.74 -27.06
N ARG A 3 29.15 39.90 -27.11
CA ARG A 3 28.98 38.45 -27.22
C ARG A 3 28.45 37.96 -25.88
N PHE A 4 27.11 37.80 -25.75
CA PHE A 4 26.55 37.01 -24.66
C PHE A 4 27.24 35.65 -24.66
N SER A 5 27.88 35.31 -23.54
CA SER A 5 28.59 34.05 -23.40
C SER A 5 27.60 32.90 -23.65
N ARG A 6 27.94 31.94 -24.47
CA ARG A 6 27.11 30.71 -24.70
C ARG A 6 26.71 30.05 -23.40
N LYS A 7 27.53 30.17 -22.35
CA LYS A 7 27.23 29.69 -21.00
C LYS A 7 26.06 30.43 -20.38
N LEU A 8 25.91 31.75 -20.57
CA LEU A 8 24.84 32.54 -20.03
C LEU A 8 23.50 32.20 -20.72
N VAL A 9 23.51 32.02 -22.02
CA VAL A 9 22.34 31.61 -22.81
C VAL A 9 21.87 30.20 -22.41
N LEU A 10 22.79 29.26 -22.21
CA LEU A 10 22.48 27.92 -21.72
C LEU A 10 21.90 27.95 -20.30
N LEU A 11 22.45 28.79 -19.41
CA LEU A 11 21.90 28.94 -18.05
C LEU A 11 20.48 29.54 -18.07
N LEU A 12 20.25 30.57 -18.90
CA LEU A 12 18.92 31.15 -19.06
C LEU A 12 17.91 30.13 -19.63
N LEU A 13 18.31 29.35 -20.62
CA LEU A 13 17.48 28.30 -21.19
C LEU A 13 17.14 27.20 -20.16
N LEU A 14 18.10 26.82 -19.30
CA LEU A 14 17.87 25.88 -18.22
C LEU A 14 16.89 26.43 -17.18
N VAL A 15 17.02 27.69 -16.79
CA VAL A 15 16.11 28.33 -15.81
C VAL A 15 14.72 28.49 -16.39
N ILE A 16 14.60 28.87 -17.67
CA ILE A 16 13.31 28.96 -18.36
C ILE A 16 12.67 27.57 -18.47
N TRP A 17 13.45 26.53 -18.74
CA TRP A 17 12.95 25.16 -18.82
C TRP A 17 12.46 24.64 -17.46
N GLN A 18 13.19 24.92 -16.39
CA GLN A 18 12.75 24.57 -15.02
C GLN A 18 11.49 25.34 -14.60
N SER A 19 11.39 26.62 -14.97
CA SER A 19 10.20 27.42 -14.66
C SER A 19 8.96 27.02 -15.50
N SER A 20 9.15 26.49 -16.71
CA SER A 20 8.05 26.01 -17.55
C SER A 20 7.46 24.67 -17.10
N LEU A 21 8.24 23.84 -16.40
CA LEU A 21 7.75 22.59 -15.83
C LEU A 21 6.88 22.81 -14.56
N GLY A 22 6.97 23.98 -13.94
CA GLY A 22 6.21 24.34 -12.75
C GLY A 22 6.56 23.51 -11.51
N THR A 23 5.97 23.88 -10.38
CA THR A 23 6.14 23.17 -9.11
C THR A 23 5.47 21.79 -9.08
N ASN A 24 4.66 21.48 -10.09
CA ASN A 24 3.91 20.22 -10.19
C ASN A 24 4.63 19.15 -11.02
N ALA A 25 5.80 19.46 -11.60
CA ALA A 25 6.59 18.44 -12.29
C ALA A 25 7.03 17.36 -11.28
N ALA A 26 6.77 16.10 -11.63
CA ALA A 26 7.16 14.99 -10.77
C ALA A 26 8.69 14.86 -10.72
N LEU A 27 9.26 14.83 -9.53
CA LEU A 27 10.65 14.46 -9.32
C LEU A 27 10.89 13.00 -9.70
N LYS A 28 12.14 12.62 -9.96
CA LYS A 28 12.51 11.25 -10.33
C LYS A 28 12.01 10.18 -9.32
N ASP A 29 11.94 10.54 -8.05
CA ASP A 29 11.49 9.68 -6.95
C ASP A 29 10.02 9.93 -6.54
N PHE A 30 9.29 10.78 -7.27
CA PHE A 30 7.92 11.19 -6.98
C PHE A 30 7.70 11.82 -5.60
N SER A 31 8.75 12.29 -4.94
CA SER A 31 8.68 12.80 -3.56
C SER A 31 7.81 14.04 -3.41
N ASN A 32 7.68 14.84 -4.46
CA ASN A 32 6.87 16.07 -4.48
C ASN A 32 5.41 15.87 -4.88
N VAL A 33 5.03 14.70 -5.41
CA VAL A 33 3.68 14.46 -5.96
C VAL A 33 2.99 13.24 -5.35
N SER A 34 3.67 12.45 -4.53
CA SER A 34 3.10 11.29 -3.85
C SER A 34 3.16 11.44 -2.34
N THR A 35 2.14 10.93 -1.65
CA THR A 35 2.13 10.80 -0.20
C THR A 35 2.30 9.35 0.17
N LYS A 36 3.26 9.04 1.04
CA LYS A 36 3.62 7.67 1.38
C LYS A 36 4.09 7.52 2.82
N SER A 37 3.88 6.33 3.37
CA SER A 37 4.55 5.82 4.55
C SER A 37 5.02 4.40 4.24
N LEU A 38 6.32 4.17 4.21
CA LEU A 38 6.92 2.88 3.81
C LEU A 38 7.25 1.99 5.02
N SER A 39 6.53 2.15 6.11
CA SER A 39 6.63 1.29 7.29
C SER A 39 6.05 -0.10 7.05
N GLN A 40 6.19 -1.02 8.02
CA GLN A 40 5.59 -2.36 7.97
C GLN A 40 4.07 -2.32 7.74
N ASN A 41 3.38 -1.35 8.34
CA ASN A 41 1.99 -1.03 8.06
C ASN A 41 1.96 0.31 7.33
N GLY A 42 1.97 0.26 6.02
CA GLY A 42 2.26 1.41 5.18
C GLY A 42 1.21 1.70 4.10
N TYR A 43 1.45 2.77 3.37
CA TYR A 43 0.67 3.13 2.19
C TYR A 43 1.48 3.94 1.20
N TYR A 44 1.02 3.96 -0.03
CA TYR A 44 1.53 4.79 -1.11
C TYR A 44 0.36 5.35 -1.93
N LYS A 45 0.28 6.67 -2.04
CA LYS A 45 -0.68 7.39 -2.89
C LYS A 45 0.02 7.92 -4.12
N LEU A 46 -0.48 7.57 -5.29
CA LEU A 46 -0.02 8.11 -6.56
C LEU A 46 -0.84 9.34 -6.98
N PRO A 47 -0.27 10.26 -7.76
CA PRO A 47 -0.93 11.48 -8.18
C PRO A 47 -2.19 11.26 -9.01
N ASP A 48 -2.27 10.14 -9.73
CA ASP A 48 -3.40 9.74 -10.58
C ASP A 48 -4.61 9.20 -9.82
N GLY A 49 -4.49 9.07 -8.49
CA GLY A 49 -5.57 8.60 -7.63
C GLY A 49 -5.44 7.15 -7.18
N LEU A 50 -4.46 6.40 -7.67
CA LEU A 50 -4.20 5.06 -7.16
C LEU A 50 -3.61 5.12 -5.76
N MET A 51 -4.07 4.23 -4.89
CA MET A 51 -3.50 4.02 -3.56
C MET A 51 -3.30 2.53 -3.29
N ILE A 52 -2.14 2.21 -2.74
CA ILE A 52 -1.80 0.87 -2.25
C ILE A 52 -1.56 0.99 -0.75
N GLN A 53 -2.11 0.08 0.04
CA GLN A 53 -1.85 -0.05 1.47
C GLN A 53 -1.51 -1.49 1.79
N TRP A 54 -0.70 -1.68 2.81
CA TRP A 54 -0.27 -3.00 3.27
C TRP A 54 -0.05 -3.02 4.77
N GLY A 55 -0.04 -4.22 5.32
CA GLY A 55 0.26 -4.37 6.73
C GLY A 55 0.43 -5.82 7.17
N TYR A 56 0.80 -5.93 8.43
CA TYR A 56 1.03 -7.17 9.13
C TYR A 56 0.18 -7.22 10.39
N VAL A 57 -0.53 -8.32 10.58
CA VAL A 57 -1.37 -8.54 11.77
C VAL A 57 -0.81 -9.73 12.55
N THR A 58 -0.50 -9.50 13.81
CA THR A 58 -0.07 -10.54 14.72
C THR A 58 -1.27 -11.25 15.34
N GLY A 59 -1.11 -12.54 15.56
CA GLY A 59 -1.92 -13.52 16.24
C GLY A 59 -3.39 -13.19 16.48
N ALA A 60 -4.27 -13.80 15.72
CA ALA A 60 -5.67 -13.57 15.93
C ALA A 60 -6.49 -14.85 15.74
N ALA A 61 -6.62 -15.61 16.78
CA ALA A 61 -7.62 -16.65 16.83
C ALA A 61 -9.07 -16.08 16.75
N THR A 62 -9.28 -15.01 15.97
CA THR A 62 -10.58 -14.32 15.82
C THR A 62 -10.56 -13.35 14.63
N ILE A 63 -11.69 -12.74 14.33
CA ILE A 63 -11.81 -11.65 13.35
C ILE A 63 -11.12 -10.40 13.91
N LYS A 64 -10.20 -9.82 13.14
CA LYS A 64 -9.53 -8.55 13.48
C LYS A 64 -10.10 -7.40 12.66
N THR A 65 -10.23 -6.26 13.32
CA THR A 65 -10.46 -4.99 12.63
C THR A 65 -9.12 -4.31 12.41
N ILE A 66 -8.81 -4.04 11.17
CA ILE A 66 -7.62 -3.34 10.70
C ILE A 66 -8.05 -1.94 10.30
N TYR A 67 -7.57 -0.93 11.00
CA TYR A 67 -7.77 0.46 10.61
C TYR A 67 -6.74 0.83 9.56
N LEU A 68 -7.21 1.36 8.44
CA LEU A 68 -6.36 1.77 7.33
C LEU A 68 -5.63 3.08 7.66
N ASN A 69 -4.37 3.19 7.25
CA ASN A 69 -3.58 4.42 7.45
C ASN A 69 -4.14 5.62 6.69
N SER A 70 -4.87 5.36 5.61
CA SER A 70 -5.59 6.37 4.82
C SER A 70 -6.87 5.78 4.27
N SER A 71 -7.93 6.59 4.24
CA SER A 71 -9.21 6.14 3.68
C SER A 71 -9.14 6.04 2.16
N PHE A 72 -9.79 5.02 1.60
CA PHE A 72 -10.11 4.93 0.19
C PHE A 72 -11.28 5.86 -0.16
N LEU A 73 -11.42 6.21 -1.43
CA LEU A 73 -12.52 7.03 -1.93
C LEU A 73 -13.89 6.38 -1.68
N ASN A 74 -13.95 5.07 -1.90
CA ASN A 74 -15.14 4.24 -1.70
C ASN A 74 -14.74 2.85 -1.21
N SER A 75 -15.68 1.94 -1.07
CA SER A 75 -15.43 0.56 -0.64
C SER A 75 -15.14 -0.43 -1.77
N ASP A 76 -14.92 0.05 -3.00
CA ASP A 76 -14.70 -0.82 -4.17
C ASP A 76 -13.24 -1.29 -4.34
N TYR A 77 -12.37 -0.95 -3.39
CA TYR A 77 -10.97 -1.39 -3.43
C TYR A 77 -10.84 -2.91 -3.29
N ILE A 78 -9.79 -3.45 -3.90
CA ILE A 78 -9.44 -4.87 -3.81
C ILE A 78 -8.60 -5.09 -2.57
N ILE A 79 -8.78 -6.26 -1.94
CA ILE A 79 -7.99 -6.69 -0.80
C ILE A 79 -7.59 -8.15 -0.95
N SER A 80 -6.39 -8.47 -0.50
CA SER A 80 -5.88 -9.83 -0.40
C SER A 80 -5.01 -9.99 0.84
N GLY A 81 -4.71 -11.24 1.18
CA GLY A 81 -3.85 -11.53 2.32
C GLY A 81 -3.13 -12.86 2.15
N ILE A 82 -2.06 -13.03 2.94
CA ILE A 82 -1.26 -14.25 3.01
C ILE A 82 -1.09 -14.62 4.47
N GLY A 83 -1.61 -15.79 4.87
CA GLY A 83 -1.34 -16.35 6.19
C GLY A 83 0.09 -16.85 6.31
N VAL A 84 0.69 -16.69 7.48
CA VAL A 84 2.01 -17.23 7.79
C VAL A 84 1.84 -18.44 8.68
N TYR A 85 2.46 -19.56 8.31
CA TYR A 85 2.40 -20.81 9.05
C TYR A 85 3.79 -21.22 9.50
N TYR A 86 3.95 -21.42 10.80
CA TYR A 86 5.27 -21.73 11.39
C TYR A 86 5.44 -23.18 11.82
N ASN A 87 4.35 -23.96 11.89
CA ASN A 87 4.42 -25.36 12.28
C ASN A 87 4.57 -26.24 11.05
N THR A 88 5.64 -27.03 10.99
CA THR A 88 5.94 -27.94 9.87
C THR A 88 5.57 -29.40 10.16
N SER A 89 4.99 -29.69 11.32
CA SER A 89 4.67 -31.06 11.75
C SER A 89 3.34 -31.58 11.20
N GLU A 90 2.54 -30.74 10.57
CA GLU A 90 1.22 -31.09 10.05
C GLU A 90 0.93 -30.32 8.75
N SER A 91 0.28 -30.95 7.78
CA SER A 91 -0.21 -30.28 6.59
C SER A 91 -1.44 -29.46 6.91
N VAL A 92 -1.41 -28.17 6.60
CA VAL A 92 -2.47 -27.21 6.91
C VAL A 92 -2.76 -26.32 5.72
N VAL A 93 -4.02 -26.20 5.37
CA VAL A 93 -4.49 -25.16 4.45
C VAL A 93 -4.87 -23.92 5.23
N ILE A 94 -4.33 -22.78 4.86
CA ILE A 94 -4.61 -21.49 5.47
C ILE A 94 -5.28 -20.59 4.45
N ALA A 95 -6.41 -20.00 4.83
CA ALA A 95 -7.18 -19.11 3.96
C ALA A 95 -7.44 -17.76 4.63
N PRO A 96 -7.03 -16.65 4.03
CA PRO A 96 -7.48 -15.31 4.44
C PRO A 96 -8.95 -15.12 4.05
N ILE A 97 -9.75 -14.64 4.98
CA ILE A 97 -11.17 -14.38 4.80
C ILE A 97 -11.45 -12.91 5.06
N LEU A 98 -11.98 -12.22 4.05
CA LEU A 98 -12.54 -10.89 4.20
C LEU A 98 -13.97 -11.02 4.75
N VAL A 99 -14.23 -10.45 5.92
CA VAL A 99 -15.54 -10.45 6.56
C VAL A 99 -16.36 -9.22 6.15
N SER A 100 -15.73 -8.05 6.21
CA SER A 100 -16.33 -6.78 5.76
C SER A 100 -15.26 -5.73 5.55
N LYS A 101 -15.61 -4.67 4.82
CA LYS A 101 -14.74 -3.51 4.60
C LYS A 101 -15.56 -2.22 4.53
N THR A 102 -14.93 -1.14 4.94
CA THR A 102 -15.41 0.24 4.79
C THR A 102 -14.34 1.06 4.07
N THR A 103 -14.54 2.33 3.87
CA THR A 103 -13.49 3.20 3.30
C THR A 103 -12.25 3.31 4.18
N SER A 104 -12.36 3.09 5.49
CA SER A 104 -11.31 3.32 6.49
C SER A 104 -10.91 2.11 7.32
N SER A 105 -11.58 0.98 7.15
CA SER A 105 -11.29 -0.24 7.92
C SER A 105 -11.62 -1.51 7.15
N ILE A 106 -10.95 -2.58 7.55
CA ILE A 106 -11.14 -3.93 7.02
C ILE A 106 -11.33 -4.87 8.20
N ARG A 107 -12.28 -5.78 8.09
CA ARG A 107 -12.42 -6.90 9.03
C ARG A 107 -12.01 -8.19 8.34
N MET A 108 -10.96 -8.80 8.83
CA MET A 108 -10.38 -10.02 8.28
C MET A 108 -10.09 -11.04 9.37
N CYS A 109 -10.02 -12.30 8.97
CA CYS A 109 -9.47 -13.39 9.77
C CYS A 109 -8.70 -14.35 8.87
N ILE A 110 -7.91 -15.18 9.49
CA ILE A 110 -7.32 -16.36 8.84
C ILE A 110 -8.03 -17.60 9.39
N ARG A 111 -8.50 -18.45 8.49
CA ARG A 111 -9.01 -19.78 8.82
C ARG A 111 -7.98 -20.83 8.43
N TYR A 112 -7.97 -21.94 9.15
CA TYR A 112 -7.15 -23.09 8.78
C TYR A 112 -8.00 -24.36 8.77
N SER A 113 -7.56 -25.33 8.01
CA SER A 113 -8.02 -26.70 8.01
C SER A 113 -6.81 -27.62 8.00
N ALA A 114 -6.77 -28.58 8.89
CA ALA A 114 -5.70 -29.54 9.04
C ALA A 114 -6.11 -30.92 8.49
N ASP A 115 -5.17 -31.67 7.96
CA ASP A 115 -5.42 -33.03 7.43
C ASP A 115 -5.90 -33.98 8.53
N SER A 116 -5.54 -33.73 9.79
CA SER A 116 -6.06 -34.46 10.95
C SER A 116 -7.55 -34.24 11.26
N GLY A 117 -8.23 -33.37 10.48
CA GLY A 117 -9.65 -33.03 10.65
C GLY A 117 -9.91 -31.84 11.57
N GLY A 118 -8.87 -31.18 12.09
CA GLY A 118 -8.98 -29.93 12.87
C GLY A 118 -9.18 -28.71 11.98
N GLY A 119 -9.84 -27.68 12.51
CA GLY A 119 -10.02 -26.44 11.79
C GLY A 119 -10.58 -25.32 12.65
N GLY A 120 -10.37 -24.07 12.23
CA GLY A 120 -10.86 -22.94 13.01
C GLY A 120 -10.24 -21.61 12.61
N TYR A 121 -10.24 -20.68 13.55
CA TYR A 121 -9.45 -19.45 13.40
C TYR A 121 -7.98 -19.77 13.61
N SER A 122 -7.13 -19.29 12.70
CA SER A 122 -5.69 -19.46 12.82
C SER A 122 -5.11 -18.46 13.85
N PRO A 123 -4.27 -18.92 14.79
CA PRO A 123 -3.57 -18.03 15.71
C PRO A 123 -2.35 -17.36 15.06
N TRP A 124 -1.97 -17.77 13.85
CA TRP A 124 -0.77 -17.29 13.18
C TRP A 124 -0.98 -15.92 12.55
N PRO A 125 0.09 -15.16 12.37
CA PRO A 125 0.03 -13.84 11.75
C PRO A 125 -0.27 -13.93 10.26
N TYR A 126 -0.61 -12.77 9.70
CA TYR A 126 -0.84 -12.64 8.26
C TYR A 126 -0.46 -11.27 7.73
N TYR A 127 -0.07 -11.24 6.49
CA TYR A 127 0.09 -10.03 5.71
C TYR A 127 -1.20 -9.74 4.95
N TRP A 128 -1.47 -8.47 4.74
CA TRP A 128 -2.56 -8.02 3.89
C TRP A 128 -2.09 -6.88 3.00
N PHE A 129 -2.73 -6.73 1.86
CA PHE A 129 -2.59 -5.54 1.04
C PHE A 129 -3.94 -5.17 0.43
N ALA A 130 -4.13 -3.87 0.15
CA ALA A 130 -5.32 -3.32 -0.45
C ALA A 130 -4.95 -2.31 -1.53
N VAL A 131 -5.68 -2.34 -2.64
CA VAL A 131 -5.45 -1.48 -3.80
C VAL A 131 -6.76 -0.86 -4.23
N GLY A 132 -6.79 0.45 -4.39
CA GLY A 132 -7.97 1.18 -4.79
C GLY A 132 -7.69 2.65 -5.06
N ARG A 133 -8.74 3.46 -5.08
CA ARG A 133 -8.63 4.90 -5.32
C ARG A 133 -8.71 5.69 -4.01
N TRP A 134 -7.96 6.80 -3.94
CA TRP A 134 -8.05 7.75 -2.82
C TRP A 134 -8.68 9.08 -3.24
N LYS A 135 -8.83 9.34 -4.55
CA LYS A 135 -9.52 10.47 -5.15
C LYS A 135 -10.18 10.07 -6.48
#